data_a622a2f9dcafc2be77cf4e87df82c563
#
_entry.id   a622a2f9dcafc2be77cf4e87df82c563
#
_cell.length_a   1.000
_cell.length_b   1.000
_cell.length_c   1.000
_cell.angle_alpha   90.00
_cell.angle_beta   90.00
_cell.angle_gamma   90.00
#
_symmetry.space_group_name_H-M   'P 1'
#
loop_
_entity.id
_entity.type
_entity.pdbx_description
1 polymer ?
#
loop_
_entity_poly.entity_id
_entity_poly.type
_entity_poly.pdbx_seq_one_letter_code
_entity_poly.pdbx_strand_id
1 'polypeptide(L)'
;MKIHQYTSIDSLALILKNKTIRFKRLDKMDDIEEAALSNAGIHLGGFMFVSCWTYNENESIPLWRMYTPTTRGVRISLDKDMFKKHIVTKEELEKYHIQTNEQNFSSIIPLTKMFTTQYTILNTFWNENFFYQKIEYTDDLNQIYNSLIQNNSNNVSLNFENVGRFKHKHWEFQDECRFRLIILPNDNINIEDEKYETYIFSCVKDERFPIIYSFFIELKDDVFDNLTITLSPYATEADKVIVNALCKEYAPNAHIIDSSLKGKVRI
;
A
#
# COMPACT_ATOMS: atom_id res chain seq x y z
N MET A 1 4.95 -4.36 15.91
CA MET A 1 5.98 -3.42 15.41
C MET A 1 5.24 -2.20 14.87
N LYS A 2 5.56 -1.01 15.39
CA LYS A 2 5.00 0.25 14.89
C LYS A 2 5.69 0.67 13.58
N ILE A 3 4.89 1.21 12.68
CA ILE A 3 5.31 1.85 11.44
C ILE A 3 4.67 3.23 11.37
N HIS A 4 5.25 4.12 10.57
CA HIS A 4 4.91 5.53 10.58
C HIS A 4 4.63 6.04 9.16
N GLN A 5 3.64 6.91 9.01
CA GLN A 5 3.34 7.56 7.75
C GLN A 5 3.22 9.08 7.95
N TYR A 6 3.94 9.83 7.13
CA TYR A 6 3.85 11.28 7.06
C TYR A 6 2.74 11.65 6.08
N THR A 7 1.82 12.49 6.50
CA THR A 7 0.65 12.83 5.68
C THR A 7 0.05 14.18 6.07
N SER A 8 -0.95 14.65 5.34
CA SER A 8 -1.68 15.88 5.67
C SER A 8 -2.75 15.64 6.73
N ILE A 9 -3.17 16.71 7.42
CA ILE A 9 -4.34 16.68 8.32
C ILE A 9 -5.60 16.28 7.54
N ASP A 10 -5.73 16.68 6.28
CA ASP A 10 -6.87 16.31 5.44
C ASP A 10 -6.91 14.79 5.18
N SER A 11 -5.76 14.19 4.90
CA SER A 11 -5.65 12.72 4.78
C SER A 11 -5.91 12.01 6.10
N LEU A 12 -5.41 12.56 7.22
CA LEU A 12 -5.72 12.04 8.56
C LEU A 12 -7.23 12.01 8.79
N ALA A 13 -7.95 13.09 8.47
CA ALA A 13 -9.41 13.15 8.63
C ALA A 13 -10.12 12.03 7.86
N LEU A 14 -9.67 11.74 6.62
CA LEU A 14 -10.24 10.65 5.82
C LEU A 14 -9.90 9.26 6.39
N ILE A 15 -8.67 9.06 6.85
CA ILE A 15 -8.26 7.81 7.51
C ILE A 15 -9.10 7.54 8.75
N LEU A 16 -9.24 8.54 9.61
CA LEU A 16 -10.00 8.42 10.87
C LEU A 16 -11.49 8.17 10.61
N LYS A 17 -12.10 8.98 9.72
CA LYS A 17 -13.53 8.88 9.40
C LYS A 17 -13.90 7.56 8.74
N ASN A 18 -13.11 7.13 7.74
CA ASN A 18 -13.45 5.97 6.92
C ASN A 18 -12.86 4.66 7.45
N LYS A 19 -11.94 4.73 8.43
CA LYS A 19 -11.16 3.59 8.93
C LYS A 19 -10.54 2.77 7.80
N THR A 20 -9.86 3.45 6.87
CA THR A 20 -9.22 2.81 5.71
C THR A 20 -7.83 3.37 5.45
N ILE A 21 -6.96 2.53 4.90
CA ILE A 21 -5.66 2.94 4.34
C ILE A 21 -5.72 2.85 2.82
N ARG A 22 -5.22 3.91 2.18
CA ARG A 22 -5.13 3.99 0.73
C ARG A 22 -3.90 3.27 0.20
N PHE A 23 -4.11 2.42 -0.79
CA PHE A 23 -3.09 1.87 -1.67
C PHE A 23 -3.14 2.64 -3.00
N LYS A 24 -2.04 3.22 -3.41
CA LYS A 24 -1.93 4.00 -4.64
C LYS A 24 -1.15 3.19 -5.68
N ARG A 25 -1.56 3.30 -6.94
CA ARG A 25 -0.88 2.61 -8.04
C ARG A 25 0.56 3.09 -8.16
N LEU A 26 1.51 2.16 -8.32
CA LEU A 26 2.96 2.44 -8.22
C LEU A 26 3.44 3.41 -9.30
N ASP A 27 2.90 3.33 -10.51
CA ASP A 27 3.21 4.26 -11.62
C ASP A 27 2.73 5.72 -11.38
N LYS A 28 2.05 5.98 -10.27
CA LYS A 28 1.59 7.29 -9.82
C LYS A 28 2.30 7.78 -8.56
N MET A 29 3.37 7.09 -8.18
CA MET A 29 4.22 7.51 -7.06
C MET A 29 5.25 8.54 -7.54
N ASP A 30 6.01 9.09 -6.61
CA ASP A 30 7.02 10.14 -6.84
C ASP A 30 8.32 9.60 -7.45
N ASP A 31 8.65 8.34 -7.22
CA ASP A 31 9.79 7.67 -7.84
C ASP A 31 9.39 7.09 -9.21
N ILE A 32 9.77 7.81 -10.26
CA ILE A 32 9.46 7.41 -11.65
C ILE A 32 10.27 6.17 -12.06
N GLU A 33 11.52 6.07 -11.59
CA GLU A 33 12.40 4.95 -11.95
C GLU A 33 11.86 3.63 -11.41
N GLU A 34 11.33 3.63 -10.21
CA GLU A 34 10.74 2.45 -9.60
C GLU A 34 9.56 1.90 -10.42
N ALA A 35 8.71 2.79 -10.91
CA ALA A 35 7.55 2.41 -11.72
C ALA A 35 7.94 2.00 -13.13
N ALA A 36 9.04 2.55 -13.66
CA ALA A 36 9.57 2.28 -14.98
C ALA A 36 10.33 0.95 -15.09
N LEU A 37 10.43 0.20 -13.98
CA LEU A 37 11.02 -1.13 -13.99
C LEU A 37 10.35 -1.99 -15.06
N SER A 38 11.06 -2.19 -16.17
CA SER A 38 10.57 -2.97 -17.31
C SER A 38 11.54 -4.11 -17.64
N ASN A 39 10.98 -5.25 -18.00
CA ASN A 39 11.73 -6.29 -18.70
C ASN A 39 11.18 -6.43 -20.10
N ALA A 40 12.03 -6.42 -21.09
CA ALA A 40 11.64 -6.47 -22.50
C ALA A 40 10.64 -5.38 -22.92
N GLY A 41 10.64 -4.21 -22.27
CA GLY A 41 9.76 -3.08 -22.56
C GLY A 41 8.37 -3.18 -21.93
N ILE A 42 8.12 -4.15 -21.03
CA ILE A 42 6.83 -4.29 -20.32
C ILE A 42 6.96 -3.71 -18.91
N HIS A 43 6.09 -2.76 -18.57
CA HIS A 43 6.07 -2.10 -17.26
C HIS A 43 5.04 -2.75 -16.33
N LEU A 44 5.49 -3.35 -15.23
CA LEU A 44 4.60 -4.01 -14.28
C LEU A 44 4.09 -3.08 -13.16
N GLY A 45 4.68 -1.89 -13.01
CA GLY A 45 4.32 -0.93 -11.96
C GLY A 45 2.86 -0.49 -11.98
N GLY A 46 2.21 -0.49 -13.16
CA GLY A 46 0.81 -0.13 -13.30
C GLY A 46 -0.18 -1.17 -12.73
N PHE A 47 0.28 -2.39 -12.44
CA PHE A 47 -0.51 -3.45 -11.80
C PHE A 47 -0.27 -3.54 -10.30
N MET A 48 0.77 -2.85 -9.78
CA MET A 48 1.12 -2.85 -8.37
C MET A 48 0.50 -1.65 -7.65
N PHE A 49 -0.17 -1.91 -6.54
CA PHE A 49 -0.72 -0.89 -5.65
C PHE A 49 -0.02 -0.97 -4.30
N VAL A 50 0.44 0.17 -3.78
CA VAL A 50 1.27 0.23 -2.59
C VAL A 50 0.74 1.22 -1.56
N SER A 51 0.96 0.90 -0.29
CA SER A 51 0.85 1.84 0.82
C SER A 51 2.21 1.93 1.50
N CYS A 52 2.82 3.13 1.44
CA CYS A 52 4.20 3.38 1.86
C CYS A 52 4.25 3.93 3.29
N TRP A 53 5.17 3.41 4.08
CA TRP A 53 5.40 3.72 5.49
C TRP A 53 6.90 3.78 5.75
N THR A 54 7.32 4.33 6.86
CA THR A 54 8.70 4.18 7.37
C THR A 54 8.71 3.34 8.64
N TYR A 55 9.73 2.51 8.79
CA TYR A 55 9.96 1.77 10.03
C TYR A 55 10.90 2.51 10.99
N ASN A 56 11.43 3.68 10.58
CA ASN A 56 12.30 4.50 11.44
C ASN A 56 11.47 5.19 12.52
N GLU A 57 11.78 4.89 13.78
CA GLU A 57 11.10 5.51 14.93
C GLU A 57 11.44 6.99 15.07
N ASN A 58 12.64 7.40 14.61
CA ASN A 58 13.06 8.80 14.63
C ASN A 58 12.32 9.60 13.56
N GLU A 59 12.02 10.85 13.89
CA GLU A 59 11.45 11.77 12.92
C GLU A 59 12.48 12.16 11.85
N SER A 60 12.04 12.17 10.58
CA SER A 60 12.86 12.52 9.42
C SER A 60 12.47 13.89 8.88
N ILE A 61 13.41 14.84 8.86
CA ILE A 61 13.21 16.18 8.28
C ILE A 61 12.87 16.09 6.80
N PRO A 62 13.57 15.27 5.98
CA PRO A 62 13.17 15.09 4.58
C PRO A 62 11.74 14.60 4.42
N LEU A 63 11.27 13.61 5.21
CA LEU A 63 9.91 13.09 5.11
C LEU A 63 8.86 14.14 5.50
N TRP A 64 9.13 14.96 6.53
CA TRP A 64 8.28 16.10 6.85
C TRP A 64 8.13 17.07 5.68
N ARG A 65 9.21 17.33 4.95
CA ARG A 65 9.18 18.27 3.82
C ARG A 65 8.55 17.69 2.56
N MET A 66 8.76 16.41 2.28
CA MET A 66 8.30 15.78 1.05
C MET A 66 6.83 15.37 1.10
N TYR A 67 6.37 14.86 2.25
CA TYR A 67 5.08 14.17 2.34
C TYR A 67 4.03 14.91 3.16
N THR A 68 4.37 16.08 3.68
CA THR A 68 3.38 16.91 4.38
C THR A 68 3.34 18.32 3.80
N PRO A 69 2.14 18.96 3.79
CA PRO A 69 2.06 20.41 3.63
C PRO A 69 2.86 21.07 4.75
N THR A 70 3.56 22.17 4.47
CA THR A 70 4.55 22.78 5.37
C THR A 70 4.12 22.91 6.83
N THR A 71 2.89 23.35 7.10
CA THR A 71 2.36 23.50 8.46
C THR A 71 1.36 22.41 8.83
N ARG A 72 0.52 21.97 7.90
CA ARG A 72 -0.64 21.10 8.12
C ARG A 72 -0.31 19.61 7.96
N GLY A 73 0.85 19.20 8.47
CA GLY A 73 1.31 17.82 8.42
C GLY A 73 1.15 17.10 9.75
N VAL A 74 1.03 15.77 9.66
CA VAL A 74 1.07 14.85 10.78
C VAL A 74 1.88 13.61 10.42
N ARG A 75 2.46 12.97 11.44
CA ARG A 75 3.01 11.62 11.34
C ARG A 75 2.10 10.70 12.14
N ILE A 76 1.43 9.77 11.48
CA ILE A 76 0.62 8.74 12.13
C ILE A 76 1.49 7.51 12.40
N SER A 77 1.27 6.87 13.55
CA SER A 77 2.01 5.67 13.97
C SER A 77 1.01 4.59 14.36
N LEU A 78 1.04 3.48 13.63
CA LEU A 78 0.16 2.32 13.81
C LEU A 78 0.97 1.03 13.87
N ASP A 79 0.39 -0.03 14.39
CA ASP A 79 0.97 -1.36 14.26
C ASP A 79 0.84 -1.88 12.84
N LYS A 80 1.85 -2.63 12.36
CA LYS A 80 1.82 -3.21 11.01
C LYS A 80 0.59 -4.12 10.76
N ASP A 81 0.07 -4.75 11.83
CA ASP A 81 -1.08 -5.66 11.77
C ASP A 81 -2.40 -4.90 11.90
N MET A 82 -2.52 -3.76 11.23
CA MET A 82 -3.64 -2.82 11.35
C MET A 82 -4.90 -3.21 10.59
N PHE A 83 -4.82 -4.13 9.63
CA PHE A 83 -5.96 -4.40 8.73
C PHE A 83 -7.00 -5.34 9.34
N LYS A 84 -8.27 -5.03 9.06
CA LYS A 84 -9.40 -5.83 9.48
C LYS A 84 -9.40 -7.17 8.74
N LYS A 85 -9.67 -8.25 9.47
CA LYS A 85 -9.88 -9.58 8.88
C LYS A 85 -11.38 -9.84 8.74
N HIS A 86 -11.78 -10.23 7.54
CA HIS A 86 -13.14 -10.65 7.21
C HIS A 86 -13.18 -12.16 7.17
N ILE A 87 -14.10 -12.77 7.94
CA ILE A 87 -14.33 -14.21 7.89
C ILE A 87 -14.92 -14.55 6.52
N VAL A 88 -14.34 -15.54 5.87
CA VAL A 88 -14.82 -16.04 4.57
C VAL A 88 -15.68 -17.27 4.83
N THR A 89 -16.93 -17.24 4.36
CA THR A 89 -17.88 -18.35 4.54
C THR A 89 -17.58 -19.51 3.58
N LYS A 90 -18.10 -20.70 3.89
CA LYS A 90 -17.97 -21.87 2.99
C LYS A 90 -18.60 -21.60 1.62
N GLU A 91 -19.77 -20.94 1.61
CA GLU A 91 -20.46 -20.55 0.37
C GLU A 91 -19.63 -19.60 -0.49
N GLU A 92 -18.90 -18.66 0.14
CA GLU A 92 -17.99 -17.79 -0.59
C GLU A 92 -16.77 -18.55 -1.11
N LEU A 93 -16.21 -19.48 -0.32
CA LEU A 93 -15.10 -20.33 -0.78
C LEU A 93 -15.51 -21.16 -1.99
N GLU A 94 -16.69 -21.80 -1.94
CA GLU A 94 -17.24 -22.56 -3.06
C GLU A 94 -17.50 -21.68 -4.28
N LYS A 95 -18.15 -20.52 -4.08
CA LYS A 95 -18.46 -19.56 -5.14
C LYS A 95 -17.23 -19.05 -5.89
N TYR A 96 -16.13 -18.83 -5.17
CA TYR A 96 -14.88 -18.32 -5.75
C TYR A 96 -13.81 -19.40 -5.93
N HIS A 97 -14.20 -20.71 -5.82
CA HIS A 97 -13.35 -21.88 -6.04
C HIS A 97 -12.04 -21.85 -5.24
N ILE A 98 -12.10 -21.30 -4.02
CA ILE A 98 -10.93 -21.20 -3.13
C ILE A 98 -10.83 -22.48 -2.30
N GLN A 99 -9.73 -23.20 -2.46
CA GLN A 99 -9.39 -24.36 -1.66
C GLN A 99 -8.54 -23.97 -0.46
N THR A 100 -8.97 -24.35 0.73
CA THR A 100 -8.21 -24.13 1.98
C THR A 100 -8.45 -25.27 2.96
N ASN A 101 -7.42 -25.60 3.74
CA ASN A 101 -7.50 -26.53 4.86
C ASN A 101 -7.81 -25.83 6.20
N GLU A 102 -7.90 -24.49 6.20
CA GLU A 102 -8.18 -23.72 7.41
C GLU A 102 -9.66 -23.75 7.75
N GLN A 103 -9.98 -24.07 9.01
CA GLN A 103 -11.37 -24.11 9.50
C GLN A 103 -12.00 -22.71 9.55
N ASN A 104 -11.19 -21.67 9.81
CA ASN A 104 -11.61 -20.27 9.93
C ASN A 104 -10.78 -19.41 8.98
N PHE A 105 -10.99 -19.60 7.68
CA PHE A 105 -10.28 -18.81 6.69
C PHE A 105 -10.74 -17.35 6.72
N SER A 106 -9.79 -16.43 6.68
CA SER A 106 -10.06 -14.99 6.72
C SER A 106 -9.23 -14.23 5.70
N SER A 107 -9.79 -13.14 5.19
CA SER A 107 -9.15 -12.24 4.23
C SER A 107 -9.19 -10.81 4.73
N ILE A 108 -8.17 -10.01 4.43
CA ILE A 108 -8.15 -8.55 4.69
C ILE A 108 -8.98 -7.77 3.66
N ILE A 109 -9.36 -8.40 2.56
CA ILE A 109 -10.22 -7.85 1.53
C ILE A 109 -11.39 -8.81 1.34
N PRO A 110 -12.65 -8.37 1.46
CA PRO A 110 -13.82 -9.19 1.15
C PRO A 110 -13.72 -9.77 -0.27
N LEU A 111 -14.03 -11.03 -0.47
CA LEU A 111 -13.93 -11.69 -1.78
C LEU A 111 -14.77 -10.98 -2.85
N THR A 112 -15.90 -10.40 -2.47
CA THR A 112 -16.73 -9.58 -3.37
C THR A 112 -16.05 -8.31 -3.88
N LYS A 113 -15.04 -7.80 -3.15
CA LYS A 113 -14.21 -6.67 -3.57
C LYS A 113 -12.95 -7.11 -4.32
N MET A 114 -12.57 -8.39 -4.22
CA MET A 114 -11.42 -8.92 -4.96
C MET A 114 -11.77 -9.23 -6.42
N PHE A 115 -12.96 -9.77 -6.64
CA PHE A 115 -13.41 -10.27 -7.94
C PHE A 115 -14.56 -9.40 -8.44
N THR A 116 -14.24 -8.39 -9.24
CA THR A 116 -15.22 -7.46 -9.81
C THR A 116 -15.24 -7.57 -11.34
N THR A 117 -16.20 -6.93 -11.99
CA THR A 117 -16.24 -6.84 -13.45
C THR A 117 -15.18 -5.93 -14.06
N GLN A 118 -14.50 -5.11 -13.25
CA GLN A 118 -13.55 -4.11 -13.69
C GLN A 118 -12.10 -4.46 -13.35
N TYR A 119 -11.90 -5.22 -12.29
CA TYR A 119 -10.57 -5.66 -11.84
C TYR A 119 -10.66 -6.93 -10.99
N THR A 120 -9.53 -7.61 -10.92
CA THR A 120 -9.30 -8.73 -10.03
C THR A 120 -8.10 -8.43 -9.15
N ILE A 121 -8.22 -8.63 -7.83
CA ILE A 121 -7.11 -8.53 -6.88
C ILE A 121 -6.55 -9.93 -6.65
N LEU A 122 -5.26 -10.12 -6.91
CA LEU A 122 -4.62 -11.39 -6.65
C LEU A 122 -4.45 -11.60 -5.13
N ASN A 123 -4.61 -12.84 -4.70
CA ASN A 123 -4.55 -13.26 -3.30
C ASN A 123 -3.13 -13.27 -2.69
N THR A 124 -2.19 -12.57 -3.30
CA THR A 124 -0.78 -12.49 -2.84
C THR A 124 -0.63 -11.90 -1.44
N PHE A 125 -1.61 -11.15 -0.96
CA PHE A 125 -1.62 -10.60 0.40
C PHE A 125 -1.82 -11.67 1.51
N TRP A 126 -2.18 -12.91 1.18
CA TRP A 126 -2.14 -14.03 2.13
C TRP A 126 -0.72 -14.51 2.40
N ASN A 127 0.23 -14.17 1.54
CA ASN A 127 1.67 -14.34 1.79
C ASN A 127 2.20 -13.08 2.49
N GLU A 128 2.46 -13.19 3.79
CA GLU A 128 2.95 -12.04 4.59
C GLU A 128 4.24 -11.44 4.00
N ASN A 129 5.13 -12.25 3.48
CA ASN A 129 6.40 -11.80 2.88
C ASN A 129 6.19 -11.04 1.56
N PHE A 130 5.09 -11.31 0.85
CA PHE A 130 4.73 -10.52 -0.32
C PHE A 130 3.98 -9.25 0.07
N PHE A 131 3.00 -9.37 0.98
CA PHE A 131 2.09 -8.29 1.35
C PHE A 131 2.82 -7.13 2.06
N TYR A 132 3.70 -7.46 3.02
CA TYR A 132 4.48 -6.48 3.76
C TYR A 132 5.97 -6.71 3.56
N GLN A 133 6.68 -5.68 3.06
CA GLN A 133 8.12 -5.74 2.85
C GLN A 133 8.80 -4.43 3.23
N LYS A 134 10.05 -4.54 3.70
CA LYS A 134 10.98 -3.41 3.72
C LYS A 134 11.57 -3.23 2.33
N ILE A 135 11.77 -1.97 1.94
CA ILE A 135 12.41 -1.64 0.67
C ILE A 135 13.90 -1.97 0.75
N GLU A 136 14.40 -2.58 -0.31
CA GLU A 136 15.83 -2.80 -0.52
C GLU A 136 16.38 -1.69 -1.43
N TYR A 137 17.45 -1.03 -0.96
CA TYR A 137 18.08 0.06 -1.70
C TYR A 137 19.31 -0.41 -2.45
N THR A 138 19.41 -0.06 -3.74
CA THR A 138 20.49 -0.51 -4.63
C THR A 138 20.93 0.61 -5.56
N ASP A 139 22.21 0.59 -5.98
CA ASP A 139 22.71 1.46 -7.04
C ASP A 139 22.55 0.83 -8.44
N ASP A 140 22.24 -0.46 -8.50
CA ASP A 140 22.09 -1.20 -9.74
C ASP A 140 20.67 -1.75 -9.87
N LEU A 141 19.78 -0.94 -10.41
CA LEU A 141 18.41 -1.34 -10.71
C LEU A 141 18.36 -2.35 -11.89
N ASN A 142 19.36 -2.41 -12.75
CA ASN A 142 19.34 -3.30 -13.92
C ASN A 142 19.35 -4.78 -13.56
N GLN A 143 19.97 -5.15 -12.43
CA GLN A 143 19.96 -6.54 -11.95
C GLN A 143 18.53 -7.00 -11.58
N ILE A 144 17.65 -6.06 -11.25
CA ILE A 144 16.27 -6.33 -10.84
C ILE A 144 15.39 -6.60 -12.06
N TYR A 145 15.63 -5.89 -13.16
CA TYR A 145 14.84 -5.99 -14.40
C TYR A 145 14.82 -7.40 -14.98
N ASN A 146 15.95 -8.11 -14.93
CA ASN A 146 16.10 -9.44 -15.51
C ASN A 146 15.30 -10.53 -14.80
N SER A 147 14.72 -10.26 -13.63
CA SER A 147 13.98 -11.23 -12.84
C SER A 147 12.45 -11.15 -13.00
N LEU A 148 11.93 -10.13 -13.71
CA LEU A 148 10.48 -9.86 -13.78
C LEU A 148 9.74 -10.78 -14.76
N ILE A 149 10.42 -11.20 -15.85
CA ILE A 149 9.84 -12.09 -16.85
C ILE A 149 10.80 -13.26 -17.05
N GLN A 150 10.35 -14.46 -16.74
CA GLN A 150 11.10 -15.68 -16.99
C GLN A 150 10.55 -16.38 -18.23
N ASN A 151 11.38 -16.46 -19.27
CA ASN A 151 11.10 -17.22 -20.47
C ASN A 151 11.68 -18.63 -20.31
N ASN A 152 10.85 -19.59 -19.96
CA ASN A 152 11.19 -21.00 -20.11
C ASN A 152 10.64 -21.47 -21.46
N SER A 153 11.37 -22.30 -22.17
CA SER A 153 11.21 -22.67 -23.58
C SER A 153 9.79 -22.88 -24.14
N ASN A 154 8.75 -22.98 -23.27
CA ASN A 154 7.34 -23.09 -23.65
C ASN A 154 6.38 -22.25 -22.78
N ASN A 155 6.86 -21.56 -21.72
CA ASN A 155 6.01 -20.80 -20.82
C ASN A 155 6.66 -19.45 -20.48
N VAL A 156 5.86 -18.38 -20.55
CA VAL A 156 6.19 -17.07 -20.03
C VAL A 156 5.56 -16.94 -18.65
N SER A 157 6.36 -16.74 -17.61
CA SER A 157 5.86 -16.45 -16.27
C SER A 157 6.13 -15.02 -15.88
N LEU A 158 5.12 -14.35 -15.31
CA LEU A 158 5.23 -13.00 -14.76
C LEU A 158 5.60 -13.08 -13.28
N ASN A 159 6.73 -12.51 -12.92
CA ASN A 159 7.16 -12.47 -11.54
C ASN A 159 6.94 -11.05 -10.96
N PHE A 160 5.88 -10.90 -10.17
CA PHE A 160 5.58 -9.65 -9.48
C PHE A 160 6.34 -9.47 -8.15
N GLU A 161 7.12 -10.46 -7.71
CA GLU A 161 7.75 -10.45 -6.38
C GLU A 161 8.67 -9.24 -6.19
N ASN A 162 9.40 -8.89 -7.23
CA ASN A 162 10.36 -7.78 -7.17
C ASN A 162 9.76 -6.41 -7.53
N VAL A 163 8.55 -6.36 -8.05
CA VAL A 163 7.90 -5.08 -8.39
C VAL A 163 7.59 -4.30 -7.12
N GLY A 164 8.12 -3.09 -7.02
CA GLY A 164 7.95 -2.22 -5.84
C GLY A 164 8.67 -2.72 -4.59
N ARG A 165 9.73 -3.54 -4.73
CA ARG A 165 10.59 -4.00 -3.64
C ARG A 165 11.89 -3.22 -3.54
N PHE A 166 12.36 -2.66 -4.64
CA PHE A 166 13.66 -2.01 -4.74
C PHE A 166 13.52 -0.54 -5.08
N LYS A 167 14.41 0.28 -4.52
CA LYS A 167 14.60 1.69 -4.88
C LYS A 167 16.07 1.99 -5.06
N HIS A 168 16.36 3.06 -5.82
CA HIS A 168 17.71 3.59 -5.86
C HIS A 168 18.12 4.11 -4.48
N LYS A 169 19.41 3.98 -4.12
CA LYS A 169 19.97 4.43 -2.83
C LYS A 169 19.72 5.90 -2.50
N HIS A 170 19.44 6.74 -3.48
CA HIS A 170 19.05 8.15 -3.23
C HIS A 170 17.82 8.26 -2.32
N TRP A 171 16.97 7.21 -2.23
CA TRP A 171 15.78 7.14 -1.41
C TRP A 171 15.99 6.45 -0.05
N GLU A 172 17.21 6.02 0.28
CA GLU A 172 17.51 5.25 1.50
C GLU A 172 17.12 5.99 2.79
N PHE A 173 17.15 7.33 2.77
CA PHE A 173 16.71 8.15 3.91
C PHE A 173 15.23 7.95 4.31
N GLN A 174 14.44 7.25 3.49
CA GLN A 174 13.04 6.97 3.78
C GLN A 174 12.87 5.84 4.79
N ASP A 175 13.86 4.93 4.94
CA ASP A 175 13.73 3.70 5.74
C ASP A 175 12.36 3.04 5.50
N GLU A 176 12.06 2.86 4.20
CA GLU A 176 10.70 2.55 3.77
C GLU A 176 10.32 1.09 3.96
N CYS A 177 9.08 0.88 4.36
CA CYS A 177 8.38 -0.39 4.26
C CYS A 177 7.02 -0.18 3.59
N ARG A 178 6.48 -1.22 2.98
CA ARG A 178 5.23 -1.14 2.21
C ARG A 178 4.34 -2.33 2.41
N PHE A 179 3.05 -2.05 2.25
CA PHE A 179 2.07 -3.05 1.88
C PHE A 179 1.85 -3.01 0.36
N ARG A 180 1.69 -4.17 -0.27
CA ARG A 180 1.58 -4.32 -1.73
C ARG A 180 0.40 -5.19 -2.11
N LEU A 181 -0.29 -4.79 -3.19
CA LEU A 181 -1.35 -5.56 -3.83
C LEU A 181 -1.10 -5.63 -5.33
N ILE A 182 -1.41 -6.75 -5.94
CA ILE A 182 -1.49 -6.87 -7.39
C ILE A 182 -2.96 -6.76 -7.77
N ILE A 183 -3.26 -5.78 -8.60
CA ILE A 183 -4.60 -5.58 -9.16
C ILE A 183 -4.49 -5.66 -10.68
N LEU A 184 -5.19 -6.61 -11.25
CA LEU A 184 -5.25 -6.84 -12.69
C LEU A 184 -6.56 -6.29 -13.26
N PRO A 185 -6.59 -5.81 -14.51
CA PRO A 185 -7.84 -5.43 -15.15
C PRO A 185 -8.74 -6.66 -15.33
N ASN A 186 -10.04 -6.43 -15.38
CA ASN A 186 -11.02 -7.44 -15.75
C ASN A 186 -12.13 -6.77 -16.60
N ASP A 187 -12.36 -7.30 -17.79
CA ASP A 187 -13.42 -6.84 -18.72
C ASP A 187 -14.61 -7.78 -18.65
N ASN A 188 -15.05 -8.10 -17.42
CA ASN A 188 -16.17 -9.02 -17.17
C ASN A 188 -15.91 -10.46 -17.66
N ILE A 189 -14.63 -10.87 -17.68
CA ILE A 189 -14.26 -12.25 -18.00
C ILE A 189 -14.29 -13.07 -16.70
N ASN A 190 -14.91 -14.26 -16.76
CA ASN A 190 -14.86 -15.17 -15.63
C ASN A 190 -13.43 -15.69 -15.44
N ILE A 191 -12.92 -15.66 -14.19
CA ILE A 191 -11.58 -16.13 -13.83
C ILE A 191 -11.36 -17.60 -14.20
N GLU A 192 -12.43 -18.40 -14.24
CA GLU A 192 -12.40 -19.81 -14.61
C GLU A 192 -12.41 -20.04 -16.13
N ASP A 193 -12.64 -19.00 -16.92
CA ASP A 193 -12.58 -19.13 -18.38
C ASP A 193 -11.13 -19.41 -18.79
N GLU A 194 -10.93 -20.48 -19.59
CA GLU A 194 -9.61 -20.81 -20.16
C GLU A 194 -8.94 -19.61 -20.87
N LYS A 195 -9.76 -18.66 -21.32
CA LYS A 195 -9.29 -17.41 -21.94
C LYS A 195 -8.78 -16.39 -20.95
N TYR A 196 -9.03 -16.53 -19.64
CA TYR A 196 -8.65 -15.53 -18.65
C TYR A 196 -7.14 -15.33 -18.58
N GLU A 197 -6.36 -16.39 -18.58
CA GLU A 197 -4.89 -16.29 -18.60
C GLU A 197 -4.40 -15.56 -19.85
N THR A 198 -4.91 -15.95 -21.03
CA THR A 198 -4.54 -15.28 -22.29
C THR A 198 -4.93 -13.80 -22.28
N TYR A 199 -6.09 -13.47 -21.72
CA TYR A 199 -6.53 -12.09 -21.54
C TYR A 199 -5.56 -11.31 -20.65
N ILE A 200 -5.19 -11.83 -19.48
CA ILE A 200 -4.24 -11.19 -18.57
C ILE A 200 -2.88 -10.99 -19.24
N PHE A 201 -2.35 -12.00 -19.93
CA PHE A 201 -1.11 -11.85 -20.69
C PHE A 201 -1.19 -10.74 -21.74
N SER A 202 -2.32 -10.64 -22.45
CA SER A 202 -2.52 -9.54 -23.40
C SER A 202 -2.57 -8.17 -22.69
N CYS A 203 -3.24 -8.08 -21.53
CA CYS A 203 -3.28 -6.85 -20.74
C CYS A 203 -1.88 -6.42 -20.29
N VAL A 204 -1.07 -7.37 -19.82
CA VAL A 204 0.29 -7.07 -19.40
C VAL A 204 1.17 -6.64 -20.57
N LYS A 205 1.09 -7.35 -21.70
CA LYS A 205 1.85 -7.05 -22.90
C LYS A 205 1.52 -5.68 -23.50
N ASP A 206 0.21 -5.33 -23.50
CA ASP A 206 -0.30 -4.09 -24.07
C ASP A 206 -0.39 -2.96 -23.03
N GLU A 207 0.12 -3.17 -21.80
CA GLU A 207 0.07 -2.23 -20.68
C GLU A 207 -1.34 -1.70 -20.38
N ARG A 208 -2.34 -2.56 -20.53
CA ARG A 208 -3.73 -2.25 -20.17
C ARG A 208 -3.90 -2.38 -18.67
N PHE A 209 -3.67 -1.29 -17.95
CA PHE A 209 -3.74 -1.23 -16.49
C PHE A 209 -5.19 -1.17 -15.98
N PRO A 210 -5.43 -1.55 -14.70
CA PRO A 210 -6.73 -1.33 -14.06
C PRO A 210 -7.15 0.14 -14.16
N ILE A 211 -8.45 0.38 -14.34
CA ILE A 211 -9.00 1.74 -14.46
C ILE A 211 -8.91 2.54 -13.16
N ILE A 212 -8.73 1.87 -12.02
CA ILE A 212 -8.59 2.50 -10.71
C ILE A 212 -7.14 2.92 -10.46
N TYR A 213 -6.98 4.03 -9.74
CA TYR A 213 -5.67 4.57 -9.32
C TYR A 213 -5.40 4.40 -7.84
N SER A 214 -6.40 4.02 -7.08
CA SER A 214 -6.30 3.79 -5.64
C SER A 214 -7.26 2.69 -5.20
N PHE A 215 -6.85 1.92 -4.20
CA PHE A 215 -7.68 0.95 -3.52
C PHE A 215 -7.61 1.20 -2.02
N PHE A 216 -8.67 0.90 -1.27
CA PHE A 216 -8.76 1.19 0.16
C PHE A 216 -9.03 -0.09 0.93
N ILE A 217 -8.17 -0.39 1.92
CA ILE A 217 -8.34 -1.54 2.82
C ILE A 217 -8.82 -1.06 4.18
N GLU A 218 -9.79 -1.77 4.73
CA GLU A 218 -10.39 -1.48 6.03
C GLU A 218 -9.42 -1.80 7.17
N LEU A 219 -9.43 -0.94 8.18
CA LEU A 219 -8.68 -1.08 9.41
C LEU A 219 -9.50 -1.83 10.46
N LYS A 220 -8.83 -2.46 11.44
CA LYS A 220 -9.46 -3.05 12.62
C LYS A 220 -10.28 -2.01 13.35
N ASP A 221 -11.34 -2.45 14.04
CA ASP A 221 -12.23 -1.54 14.76
C ASP A 221 -11.55 -0.83 15.93
N ASP A 222 -10.58 -1.50 16.58
CA ASP A 222 -9.79 -1.04 17.72
C ASP A 222 -8.42 -0.43 17.33
N VAL A 223 -8.13 -0.28 16.04
CA VAL A 223 -6.82 0.13 15.54
C VAL A 223 -6.35 1.48 16.10
N PHE A 224 -7.29 2.38 16.39
CA PHE A 224 -6.97 3.72 16.86
C PHE A 224 -6.75 3.82 18.39
N ASP A 225 -6.97 2.74 19.14
CA ASP A 225 -6.71 2.73 20.59
C ASP A 225 -5.20 2.87 20.89
N ASN A 226 -4.34 2.44 19.96
CA ASN A 226 -2.90 2.58 20.05
C ASN A 226 -2.31 3.57 19.03
N LEU A 227 -3.14 4.38 18.39
CA LEU A 227 -2.72 5.40 17.43
C LEU A 227 -1.93 6.50 18.13
N THR A 228 -0.75 6.82 17.59
CA THR A 228 -0.01 8.02 17.95
C THR A 228 0.03 8.97 16.77
N ILE A 229 -0.32 10.23 17.00
CA ILE A 229 -0.28 11.31 16.00
C ILE A 229 0.76 12.33 16.47
N THR A 230 1.86 12.44 15.73
CA THR A 230 2.85 13.49 15.94
C THR A 230 2.50 14.67 15.03
N LEU A 231 2.34 15.86 15.60
CA LEU A 231 2.10 17.07 14.85
C LEU A 231 3.37 17.51 14.11
N SER A 232 3.22 18.15 12.95
CA SER A 232 4.35 18.75 12.23
C SER A 232 5.22 19.63 13.15
N PRO A 233 6.55 19.71 12.96
CA PRO A 233 7.39 20.67 13.66
C PRO A 233 6.93 22.12 13.52
N TYR A 234 6.15 22.38 12.48
CA TYR A 234 5.64 23.71 12.10
C TYR A 234 4.13 23.87 12.38
N ALA A 235 3.51 22.91 13.04
CA ALA A 235 2.08 22.95 13.33
C ALA A 235 1.70 24.19 14.16
N THR A 236 0.65 24.86 13.72
CA THR A 236 0.05 26.00 14.41
C THR A 236 -0.88 25.54 15.52
N GLU A 237 -1.30 26.45 16.41
CA GLU A 237 -2.36 26.15 17.40
C GLU A 237 -3.68 25.78 16.72
N ALA A 238 -3.99 26.37 15.55
CA ALA A 238 -5.17 26.01 14.77
C ALA A 238 -5.11 24.57 14.28
N ASP A 239 -3.95 24.11 13.78
CA ASP A 239 -3.76 22.72 13.35
C ASP A 239 -3.94 21.75 14.52
N LYS A 240 -3.42 22.10 15.69
CA LYS A 240 -3.60 21.32 16.92
C LYS A 240 -5.07 21.23 17.34
N VAL A 241 -5.81 22.33 17.26
CA VAL A 241 -7.26 22.33 17.54
C VAL A 241 -8.00 21.41 16.59
N ILE A 242 -7.70 21.46 15.28
CA ILE A 242 -8.31 20.59 14.26
C ILE A 242 -8.03 19.12 14.55
N VAL A 243 -6.76 18.75 14.79
CA VAL A 243 -6.39 17.36 15.06
C VAL A 243 -7.06 16.84 16.34
N ASN A 244 -7.09 17.66 17.40
CA ASN A 244 -7.81 17.29 18.63
C ASN A 244 -9.30 17.06 18.40
N ALA A 245 -9.96 17.92 17.60
CA ALA A 245 -11.38 17.75 17.27
C ALA A 245 -11.65 16.45 16.48
N LEU A 246 -10.80 16.14 15.49
CA LEU A 246 -10.87 14.89 14.73
C LEU A 246 -10.68 13.66 15.63
N CYS A 247 -9.68 13.70 16.52
CA CYS A 247 -9.44 12.58 17.42
C CYS A 247 -10.58 12.39 18.42
N LYS A 248 -11.11 13.48 18.98
CA LYS A 248 -12.27 13.41 19.89
C LYS A 248 -13.46 12.71 19.24
N GLU A 249 -13.69 12.91 17.96
CA GLU A 249 -14.82 12.35 17.22
C GLU A 249 -14.56 10.88 16.79
N TYR A 250 -13.36 10.58 16.26
CA TYR A 250 -13.12 9.32 15.55
C TYR A 250 -12.11 8.39 16.23
N ALA A 251 -11.27 8.90 17.12
CA ALA A 251 -10.18 8.17 17.76
C ALA A 251 -9.90 8.70 19.17
N PRO A 252 -10.86 8.60 20.11
CA PRO A 252 -10.79 9.27 21.41
C PRO A 252 -9.61 8.81 22.28
N ASN A 253 -9.08 7.62 22.01
CA ASN A 253 -7.93 7.05 22.73
C ASN A 253 -6.58 7.35 22.06
N ALA A 254 -6.56 8.07 20.92
CA ALA A 254 -5.32 8.41 20.23
C ALA A 254 -4.43 9.36 21.04
N HIS A 255 -3.11 9.11 20.99
CA HIS A 255 -2.11 9.96 21.63
C HIS A 255 -1.63 11.04 20.65
N ILE A 256 -1.91 12.32 20.98
CA ILE A 256 -1.44 13.46 20.19
C ILE A 256 -0.21 14.04 20.88
N ILE A 257 0.91 14.14 20.14
CA ILE A 257 2.17 14.66 20.63
C ILE A 257 2.74 15.73 19.71
N ASP A 258 3.47 16.67 20.26
CA ASP A 258 4.28 17.61 19.47
C ASP A 258 5.50 16.91 18.89
N SER A 259 5.98 17.37 17.71
CA SER A 259 7.23 16.91 17.12
C SER A 259 8.42 17.16 18.03
N SER A 260 9.32 16.20 18.12
CA SER A 260 10.63 16.36 18.79
C SER A 260 11.52 17.40 18.10
N LEU A 261 11.21 17.76 16.84
CA LEU A 261 11.89 18.76 16.02
C LEU A 261 11.30 20.16 16.16
N LYS A 262 10.21 20.33 16.93
CA LYS A 262 9.56 21.63 17.15
C LYS A 262 10.55 22.66 17.72
N GLY A 263 10.68 23.79 17.06
CA GLY A 263 11.64 24.85 17.43
C GLY A 263 13.12 24.54 17.10
N LYS A 264 13.43 23.37 16.53
CA LYS A 264 14.80 22.98 16.15
C LYS A 264 15.06 23.06 14.65
N VAL A 265 14.02 23.18 13.83
CA VAL A 265 14.14 23.30 12.37
C VAL A 265 13.44 24.54 11.87
N ARG A 266 13.96 25.14 10.80
CA ARG A 266 13.36 26.30 10.11
C ARG A 266 12.80 25.85 8.76
N ILE A 267 11.73 26.54 8.32
CA ILE A 267 11.12 26.33 6.99
C ILE A 267 12.07 26.82 5.89
#